data_4e805516ce389382696ae10d50cfd3c1
#
_entry.id   4e805516ce389382696ae10d50cfd3c1
#
_cell.length_a   1.000
_cell.length_b   1.000
_cell.length_c   1.000
_cell.angle_alpha   90.00
_cell.angle_beta   90.00
_cell.angle_gamma   90.00
#
_symmetry.space_group_name_H-M   'P 1'
#
loop_
_entity.id
_entity.type
_entity.pdbx_description
1 polymer ?
#
loop_
_entity_poly.entity_id
_entity_poly.type
_entity_poly.pdbx_seq_one_letter_code
_entity_poly.pdbx_strand_id
1 'polypeptide(L)'
;MNQYVEHIEKGTVAAPELADWALSHGVSSLATEDVAHLLGVPANQVPQRMAPLRRRGRVFSPARGLWVPVAPEYGTWGAPDPMLYIDDMMGHLGLGYLVGWLTAAARHGASHQAPQVFQVATAKSLRDRAFGRSRLQFYTR
;
A
#
# COMPACT_ATOMS: atom_id res chain seq x y z
N MET A 1 -15.76 -5.23 -0.63
CA MET A 1 -15.02 -5.54 0.61
C MET A 1 -14.20 -6.81 0.41
N ASN A 2 -13.04 -6.89 1.02
CA ASN A 2 -12.20 -8.09 0.99
C ASN A 2 -12.95 -9.28 1.59
N GLN A 3 -12.98 -10.41 0.88
CA GLN A 3 -13.70 -11.62 1.33
C GLN A 3 -13.22 -12.12 2.70
N TYR A 4 -11.93 -11.99 2.97
CA TYR A 4 -11.38 -12.40 4.26
C TYR A 4 -11.92 -11.52 5.41
N VAL A 5 -11.98 -10.20 5.17
CA VAL A 5 -12.45 -9.23 6.17
C VAL A 5 -13.94 -9.35 6.44
N GLU A 6 -14.71 -9.69 5.42
CA GLU A 6 -16.16 -9.86 5.51
C GLU A 6 -16.58 -10.88 6.58
N HIS A 7 -15.76 -11.91 6.81
CA HIS A 7 -16.01 -12.96 7.81
C HIS A 7 -15.52 -12.59 9.22
N ILE A 8 -14.83 -11.46 9.35
CA ILE A 8 -14.36 -10.98 10.65
C ILE A 8 -15.47 -10.13 11.29
N GLU A 9 -15.69 -10.32 12.57
CA GLU A 9 -16.67 -9.55 13.30
C GLU A 9 -16.30 -8.07 13.31
N LYS A 10 -17.29 -7.21 13.09
CA LYS A 10 -17.12 -5.77 13.07
C LYS A 10 -16.54 -5.28 14.40
N GLY A 11 -15.52 -4.44 14.33
CA GLY A 11 -14.91 -3.86 15.53
C GLY A 11 -13.93 -4.77 16.26
N THR A 12 -13.45 -5.83 15.59
CA THR A 12 -12.53 -6.79 16.20
C THR A 12 -11.14 -6.19 16.44
N VAL A 13 -10.73 -5.21 15.65
CA VAL A 13 -9.37 -4.67 15.66
C VAL A 13 -9.37 -3.23 16.16
N ALA A 14 -8.48 -2.92 17.11
CA ALA A 14 -8.27 -1.54 17.55
C ALA A 14 -7.36 -0.81 16.54
N ALA A 15 -7.60 0.47 16.31
CA ALA A 15 -6.86 1.24 15.32
C ALA A 15 -5.33 1.14 15.47
N PRO A 16 -4.75 1.27 16.68
CA PRO A 16 -3.29 1.17 16.83
C PRO A 16 -2.72 -0.19 16.44
N GLU A 17 -3.54 -1.23 16.41
CA GLU A 17 -3.13 -2.61 16.15
C GLU A 17 -3.37 -3.04 14.72
N LEU A 18 -3.96 -2.18 13.89
CA LEU A 18 -4.39 -2.58 12.55
C LEU A 18 -3.24 -3.09 11.68
N ALA A 19 -2.10 -2.40 11.68
CA ALA A 19 -0.96 -2.81 10.86
C ALA A 19 -0.45 -4.19 11.29
N ASP A 20 -0.29 -4.42 12.58
CA ASP A 20 0.19 -5.69 13.10
C ASP A 20 -0.82 -6.81 12.84
N TRP A 21 -2.10 -6.50 12.99
CA TRP A 21 -3.15 -7.47 12.68
C TRP A 21 -3.08 -7.90 11.21
N ALA A 22 -2.98 -6.92 10.30
CA ALA A 22 -2.93 -7.21 8.87
C ALA A 22 -1.70 -8.03 8.49
N LEU A 23 -0.53 -7.65 9.01
CA LEU A 23 0.71 -8.37 8.73
C LEU A 23 0.66 -9.78 9.26
N SER A 24 0.14 -10.00 10.46
CA SER A 24 0.05 -11.33 11.07
C SER A 24 -0.95 -12.24 10.36
N HIS A 25 -1.92 -11.68 9.65
CA HIS A 25 -2.91 -12.44 8.91
C HIS A 25 -2.62 -12.52 7.40
N GLY A 26 -1.44 -12.04 6.98
CA GLY A 26 -1.05 -12.09 5.57
C GLY A 26 -1.84 -11.16 4.66
N VAL A 27 -2.42 -10.10 5.22
CA VAL A 27 -3.22 -9.14 4.44
C VAL A 27 -2.29 -8.04 3.92
N SER A 28 -2.13 -7.96 2.60
CA SER A 28 -1.18 -7.04 1.97
C SER A 28 -1.73 -5.62 1.78
N SER A 29 -3.05 -5.48 1.68
CA SER A 29 -3.69 -4.18 1.54
C SER A 29 -5.14 -4.25 1.97
N LEU A 30 -5.69 -3.08 2.31
CA LEU A 30 -7.07 -2.95 2.76
C LEU A 30 -7.69 -1.72 2.11
N ALA A 31 -8.90 -1.87 1.57
CA ALA A 31 -9.68 -0.71 1.17
C ALA A 31 -10.23 0.00 2.41
N THR A 32 -10.64 1.25 2.25
CA THR A 32 -11.20 2.02 3.37
C THR A 32 -12.39 1.31 4.02
N GLU A 33 -13.25 0.67 3.23
CA GLU A 33 -14.40 -0.06 3.77
C GLU A 33 -13.98 -1.27 4.63
N ASP A 34 -12.87 -1.93 4.28
CA ASP A 34 -12.32 -3.03 5.07
C ASP A 34 -11.84 -2.52 6.43
N VAL A 35 -11.10 -1.40 6.42
CA VAL A 35 -10.61 -0.79 7.66
C VAL A 35 -11.78 -0.36 8.54
N ALA A 36 -12.80 0.26 7.93
CA ALA A 36 -14.00 0.68 8.66
C ALA A 36 -14.68 -0.49 9.36
N HIS A 37 -14.78 -1.61 8.66
CA HIS A 37 -15.39 -2.83 9.22
C HIS A 37 -14.55 -3.36 10.38
N LEU A 38 -13.25 -3.50 10.20
CA LEU A 38 -12.34 -4.03 11.23
C LEU A 38 -12.35 -3.17 12.49
N LEU A 39 -12.37 -1.84 12.33
CA LEU A 39 -12.37 -0.91 13.45
C LEU A 39 -13.75 -0.65 14.03
N GLY A 40 -14.81 -1.01 13.31
CA GLY A 40 -16.17 -0.72 13.74
C GLY A 40 -16.51 0.75 13.71
N VAL A 41 -15.97 1.50 12.75
CA VAL A 41 -16.20 2.94 12.60
C VAL A 41 -16.77 3.25 11.22
N PRO A 42 -17.42 4.40 11.03
CA PRO A 42 -17.84 4.82 9.69
C PRO A 42 -16.65 5.04 8.77
N ALA A 43 -16.83 4.80 7.48
CA ALA A 43 -15.75 4.92 6.50
C ALA A 43 -15.11 6.31 6.49
N ASN A 44 -15.90 7.37 6.73
CA ASN A 44 -15.39 8.74 6.75
C ASN A 44 -14.46 9.03 7.93
N GLN A 45 -14.39 8.15 8.93
CA GLN A 45 -13.49 8.29 10.07
C GLN A 45 -12.17 7.54 9.88
N VAL A 46 -12.06 6.71 8.83
CA VAL A 46 -10.87 5.89 8.62
C VAL A 46 -9.59 6.72 8.44
N PRO A 47 -9.55 7.77 7.60
CA PRO A 47 -8.33 8.56 7.47
C PRO A 47 -7.84 9.13 8.80
N GLN A 48 -8.77 9.60 9.63
CA GLN A 48 -8.47 10.15 10.93
C GLN A 48 -7.90 9.09 11.87
N ARG A 49 -8.48 7.90 11.84
CA ARG A 49 -8.02 6.76 12.67
C ARG A 49 -6.66 6.24 12.24
N MET A 50 -6.36 6.33 10.93
CA MET A 50 -5.10 5.85 10.38
C MET A 50 -3.97 6.88 10.46
N ALA A 51 -4.29 8.16 10.73
CA ALA A 51 -3.28 9.22 10.77
C ALA A 51 -2.11 8.94 11.73
N PRO A 52 -2.35 8.46 12.98
CA PRO A 52 -1.22 8.12 13.86
C PRO A 52 -0.33 7.02 13.30
N LEU A 53 -0.91 6.00 12.67
CA LEU A 53 -0.15 4.92 12.05
C LEU A 53 0.65 5.41 10.85
N ARG A 54 0.11 6.32 10.06
CA ARG A 54 0.84 6.93 8.95
C ARG A 54 2.03 7.73 9.46
N ARG A 55 1.85 8.49 10.52
CA ARG A 55 2.95 9.29 11.11
C ARG A 55 4.07 8.42 11.63
N ARG A 56 3.75 7.21 12.11
CA ARG A 56 4.75 6.25 12.60
C ARG A 56 5.35 5.40 11.49
N GLY A 57 4.87 5.54 10.25
CA GLY A 57 5.34 4.72 9.15
C GLY A 57 4.85 3.28 9.19
N ARG A 58 3.75 3.00 9.90
CA ARG A 58 3.20 1.65 10.02
C ARG A 58 2.18 1.33 8.96
N VAL A 59 1.54 2.33 8.37
CA VAL A 59 0.68 2.19 7.19
C VAL A 59 0.99 3.31 6.22
N PHE A 60 0.74 3.08 4.94
CA PHE A 60 0.78 4.15 3.95
C PHE A 60 -0.33 3.93 2.93
N SER A 61 -0.64 4.97 2.18
CA SER A 61 -1.72 4.93 1.20
C SER A 61 -1.17 5.27 -0.18
N PRO A 62 -0.89 4.26 -1.02
CA PRO A 62 -0.34 4.49 -2.36
C PRO A 62 -1.39 5.01 -3.34
N ALA A 63 -2.66 4.86 -3.01
CA ALA A 63 -3.78 5.39 -3.76
C ALA A 63 -4.88 5.74 -2.78
N ARG A 64 -5.71 6.71 -3.15
CA ARG A 64 -6.82 7.12 -2.30
C ARG A 64 -7.73 5.94 -2.01
N GLY A 65 -8.01 5.72 -0.73
CA GLY A 65 -8.89 4.64 -0.29
C GLY A 65 -8.24 3.27 -0.20
N LEU A 66 -6.92 3.19 -0.37
CA LEU A 66 -6.16 1.96 -0.23
C LEU A 66 -5.12 2.12 0.87
N TRP A 67 -5.06 1.18 1.80
CA TRP A 67 -4.18 1.20 2.96
C TRP A 67 -3.27 -0.02 2.94
N VAL A 68 -1.97 0.21 3.06
CA VAL A 68 -0.96 -0.85 3.00
C VAL A 68 -0.22 -0.88 4.34
N PRO A 69 -0.26 -2.01 5.07
CA PRO A 69 0.52 -2.14 6.30
C PRO A 69 2.00 -2.23 5.97
N VAL A 70 2.82 -1.59 6.79
CA VAL A 70 4.27 -1.54 6.60
C VAL A 70 4.93 -2.39 7.68
N ALA A 71 5.69 -3.40 7.27
CA ALA A 71 6.45 -4.21 8.20
C ALA A 71 7.56 -3.35 8.83
N PRO A 72 7.94 -3.61 10.10
CA PRO A 72 8.95 -2.81 10.79
C PRO A 72 10.29 -2.73 10.04
N GLU A 73 10.65 -3.75 9.30
CA GLU A 73 11.89 -3.80 8.52
C GLU A 73 11.97 -2.76 7.41
N TYR A 74 10.83 -2.20 7.00
CA TYR A 74 10.78 -1.13 5.99
C TYR A 74 10.69 0.27 6.61
N GLY A 75 10.80 0.40 7.92
CA GLY A 75 10.65 1.68 8.60
C GLY A 75 11.62 2.74 8.11
N THR A 76 12.87 2.36 7.84
CA THR A 76 13.90 3.28 7.33
C THR A 76 13.70 3.64 5.86
N TRP A 77 12.93 2.86 5.13
CA TRP A 77 12.63 3.09 3.71
C TRP A 77 11.44 4.03 3.50
N GLY A 78 10.61 4.19 4.53
CA GLY A 78 9.40 5.00 4.48
C GLY A 78 8.22 4.34 3.79
N ALA A 79 8.43 3.21 3.12
CA ALA A 79 7.40 2.43 2.45
C ALA A 79 7.95 1.05 2.12
N PRO A 80 7.09 0.02 1.95
CA PRO A 80 7.56 -1.29 1.50
C PRO A 80 7.97 -1.27 0.03
N ASP A 81 8.63 -2.34 -0.40
CA ASP A 81 9.00 -2.53 -1.80
C ASP A 81 7.72 -2.46 -2.66
N PRO A 82 7.71 -1.64 -3.72
CA PRO A 82 6.54 -1.52 -4.59
C PRO A 82 6.02 -2.84 -5.16
N MET A 83 6.88 -3.83 -5.34
CA MET A 83 6.44 -5.14 -5.82
C MET A 83 5.48 -5.84 -4.86
N LEU A 84 5.46 -5.44 -3.59
CA LEU A 84 4.54 -6.01 -2.61
C LEU A 84 3.13 -5.45 -2.71
N TYR A 85 2.95 -4.25 -3.29
CA TYR A 85 1.64 -3.62 -3.31
C TYR A 85 1.18 -3.14 -4.69
N ILE A 86 2.04 -3.19 -5.72
CA ILE A 86 1.70 -2.62 -7.03
C ILE A 86 0.46 -3.29 -7.64
N ASP A 87 0.34 -4.60 -7.49
CA ASP A 87 -0.80 -5.32 -8.02
C ASP A 87 -2.10 -4.89 -7.34
N ASP A 88 -2.08 -4.80 -6.01
CA ASP A 88 -3.24 -4.36 -5.23
C ASP A 88 -3.61 -2.92 -5.58
N MET A 89 -2.60 -2.06 -5.73
CA MET A 89 -2.80 -0.66 -6.10
C MET A 89 -3.45 -0.52 -7.47
N MET A 90 -2.92 -1.23 -8.46
CA MET A 90 -3.46 -1.14 -9.83
C MET A 90 -4.84 -1.79 -9.92
N GLY A 91 -5.07 -2.86 -9.18
CA GLY A 91 -6.40 -3.47 -9.06
C GLY A 91 -7.41 -2.52 -8.42
N HIS A 92 -6.99 -1.80 -7.39
CA HIS A 92 -7.83 -0.79 -6.73
C HIS A 92 -8.19 0.35 -7.69
N LEU A 93 -7.25 0.78 -8.52
CA LEU A 93 -7.47 1.80 -9.54
C LEU A 93 -8.22 1.28 -10.77
N GLY A 94 -8.40 -0.03 -10.88
CA GLY A 94 -9.10 -0.64 -12.01
C GLY A 94 -8.29 -0.63 -13.30
N LEU A 95 -6.97 -0.64 -13.22
CA LEU A 95 -6.08 -0.51 -14.38
C LEU A 95 -5.18 -1.73 -14.55
N GLY A 96 -5.04 -2.18 -15.79
CA GLY A 96 -4.00 -3.13 -16.15
C GLY A 96 -2.64 -2.44 -16.19
N TYR A 97 -1.56 -3.20 -15.97
CA TYR A 97 -0.22 -2.64 -15.93
C TYR A 97 0.85 -3.67 -16.28
N LEU A 98 2.04 -3.16 -16.62
CA LEU A 98 3.26 -3.95 -16.75
C LEU A 98 4.41 -3.21 -16.06
N VAL A 99 5.21 -3.93 -15.28
CA VAL A 99 6.44 -3.37 -14.71
C VAL A 99 7.52 -3.44 -15.78
N GLY A 100 8.22 -2.31 -16.01
CA GLY A 100 9.27 -2.24 -17.01
C GLY A 100 10.47 -3.12 -16.67
N TRP A 101 11.09 -3.71 -17.70
CA TRP A 101 12.25 -4.57 -17.49
C TRP A 101 13.45 -3.83 -16.89
N LEU A 102 13.60 -2.53 -17.15
CA LEU A 102 14.67 -1.73 -16.56
C LEU A 102 14.54 -1.67 -15.04
N THR A 103 13.30 -1.57 -14.55
CA THR A 103 13.03 -1.61 -13.12
C THR A 103 13.44 -2.96 -12.53
N ALA A 104 13.06 -4.05 -13.18
CA ALA A 104 13.40 -5.38 -12.71
C ALA A 104 14.92 -5.60 -12.65
N ALA A 105 15.65 -5.12 -13.66
CA ALA A 105 17.11 -5.22 -13.68
C ALA A 105 17.76 -4.38 -12.57
N ALA A 106 17.25 -3.17 -12.36
CA ALA A 106 17.79 -2.26 -11.34
C ALA A 106 17.64 -2.82 -9.93
N ARG A 107 16.59 -3.58 -9.66
CA ARG A 107 16.38 -4.17 -8.32
C ARG A 107 17.52 -5.08 -7.89
N HIS A 108 18.12 -5.79 -8.82
CA HIS A 108 19.19 -6.73 -8.49
C HIS A 108 20.53 -6.04 -8.23
N GLY A 109 20.74 -4.87 -8.81
CA GLY A 109 21.98 -4.13 -8.67
C GLY A 109 21.91 -2.87 -7.82
N ALA A 110 20.72 -2.52 -7.31
CA ALA A 110 20.53 -1.25 -6.63
C ALA A 110 21.17 -1.22 -5.25
N SER A 111 21.83 -0.11 -4.92
CA SER A 111 22.28 0.16 -3.57
C SER A 111 21.09 0.42 -2.67
N HIS A 112 21.16 -0.03 -1.41
CA HIS A 112 20.11 0.24 -0.43
C HIS A 112 19.93 1.73 -0.13
N GLN A 113 20.91 2.56 -0.45
CA GLN A 113 20.86 3.99 -0.20
C GLN A 113 20.34 4.80 -1.38
N ALA A 114 20.33 4.22 -2.58
CA ALA A 114 19.85 4.91 -3.77
C ALA A 114 18.34 4.83 -3.88
N PRO A 115 17.67 5.90 -4.35
CA PRO A 115 16.25 5.82 -4.65
C PRO A 115 15.99 4.75 -5.70
N GLN A 116 14.96 3.96 -5.50
CA GLN A 116 14.56 2.93 -6.44
C GLN A 116 13.43 3.46 -7.32
N VAL A 117 13.59 3.32 -8.62
CA VAL A 117 12.62 3.77 -9.59
C VAL A 117 11.95 2.56 -10.22
N PHE A 118 10.64 2.53 -10.15
CA PHE A 118 9.80 1.49 -10.75
C PHE A 118 9.02 2.11 -11.90
N GLN A 119 9.24 1.59 -13.10
CA GLN A 119 8.54 2.06 -14.28
C GLN A 119 7.33 1.17 -14.54
N VAL A 120 6.16 1.77 -14.61
CA VAL A 120 4.90 1.05 -14.76
C VAL A 120 4.18 1.54 -15.99
N ALA A 121 3.94 0.63 -16.95
CA ALA A 121 3.14 0.92 -18.12
C ALA A 121 1.65 0.73 -17.79
N THR A 122 0.84 1.69 -18.17
CA THR A 122 -0.60 1.64 -17.92
C THR A 122 -1.37 2.27 -19.08
N ALA A 123 -2.63 1.88 -19.24
CA ALA A 123 -3.48 2.39 -20.30
C ALA A 123 -3.91 3.85 -20.07
N LYS A 124 -3.94 4.29 -18.84
CA LYS A 124 -4.31 5.67 -18.48
C LYS A 124 -3.10 6.43 -17.96
N SER A 125 -3.08 7.73 -18.24
CA SER A 125 -2.06 8.61 -17.69
C SER A 125 -2.24 8.74 -16.18
N LEU A 126 -1.18 8.45 -15.44
CA LEU A 126 -1.13 8.60 -13.99
C LEU A 126 0.08 9.46 -13.63
N ARG A 127 -0.05 10.24 -12.57
CA ARG A 127 1.07 11.00 -12.03
C ARG A 127 2.08 10.08 -11.38
N ASP A 128 3.34 10.42 -11.50
CA ASP A 128 4.40 9.75 -10.75
C ASP A 128 4.14 9.91 -9.26
N ARG A 129 4.54 8.90 -8.50
CA ARG A 129 4.38 8.88 -7.05
C ARG A 129 5.69 8.51 -6.39
N ALA A 130 5.96 9.13 -5.25
CA ALA A 130 7.13 8.83 -4.45
C ALA A 130 6.69 8.44 -3.05
N PHE A 131 7.17 7.29 -2.58
CA PHE A 131 6.88 6.78 -1.26
C PHE A 131 8.21 6.35 -0.63
N GLY A 132 8.68 7.10 0.36
CA GLY A 132 9.98 6.84 0.95
C GLY A 132 11.06 6.90 -0.12
N ARG A 133 11.83 5.84 -0.25
CA ARG A 133 12.90 5.73 -1.26
C ARG A 133 12.42 5.17 -2.59
N SER A 134 11.15 4.83 -2.70
CA SER A 134 10.60 4.27 -3.93
C SER A 134 9.92 5.35 -4.74
N ARG A 135 10.12 5.31 -6.04
CA ARG A 135 9.46 6.21 -6.98
C ARG A 135 8.78 5.40 -8.05
N LEU A 136 7.48 5.63 -8.22
CA LEU A 136 6.69 5.01 -9.27
C LEU A 136 6.55 5.98 -10.41
N GLN A 137 7.15 5.63 -11.55
CA GLN A 137 7.02 6.41 -12.79
C GLN A 137 6.04 5.69 -13.69
N PHE A 138 4.95 6.37 -14.01
CA PHE A 138 3.91 5.81 -14.87
C PHE A 138 4.07 6.36 -16.28
N TYR A 139 3.98 5.50 -17.27
CA TYR A 139 3.93 5.92 -18.66
C TYR A 139 2.77 5.23 -19.36
N THR A 140 2.18 5.97 -20.29
CA THR A 140 1.01 5.50 -21.03
C THR A 140 1.46 4.63 -22.20
N ARG A 141 0.74 3.55 -22.41
CA ARG A 141 1.08 2.60 -23.44
C ARG A 141 -0.01 2.49 -24.50
#